data_bd2758d06fba3e3aaca786be57315566
#
_entry.id   bd2758d06fba3e3aaca786be57315566
#
_cell.length_a   1.000
_cell.length_b   1.000
_cell.length_c   1.000
_cell.angle_alpha   90.00
_cell.angle_beta   90.00
_cell.angle_gamma   90.00
#
_symmetry.space_group_name_H-M   'P 1'
#
loop_
_entity.id
_entity.type
_entity.pdbx_description
1 polymer ?
#
loop_
_entity_poly.entity_id
_entity_poly.type
_entity_poly.pdbx_seq_one_letter_code
_entity_poly.pdbx_strand_id
1 'polypeptide(L)'
;MIHRLAREQVVAAAPDEVFEFFSRARNLETLTPPWLRFEVLTAEPIEMRQGTRIEYRLRLHGVPLRWVSRIEEWRPGRGFVDRQVRGPYRLWHHRHEFDAHDDGTTVRDIVHYSLPLGPLGELAHAAFVRRDLAAVFDYRRRQIDHLVAAELLAA
;
A
#
# COMPACT_ATOMS: atom_id res chain seq x y z
N MET A 1 -13.47 -16.50 -0.04
CA MET A 1 -12.57 -16.66 -1.21
C MET A 1 -11.38 -15.72 -1.03
N ILE A 2 -10.19 -16.06 -1.55
CA ILE A 2 -9.04 -15.15 -1.58
C ILE A 2 -8.98 -14.52 -2.96
N HIS A 3 -8.94 -13.19 -2.98
CA HIS A 3 -8.82 -12.38 -4.18
C HIS A 3 -7.39 -11.90 -4.35
N ARG A 4 -7.01 -11.57 -5.58
CA ARG A 4 -5.69 -11.01 -5.92
C ARG A 4 -5.85 -9.74 -6.72
N LEU A 5 -5.15 -8.69 -6.30
CA LEU A 5 -4.93 -7.48 -7.07
C LEU A 5 -3.43 -7.34 -7.34
N ALA A 6 -3.06 -7.06 -8.57
CA ALA A 6 -1.67 -6.79 -8.94
C ALA A 6 -1.59 -5.52 -9.78
N ARG A 7 -0.57 -4.71 -9.50
CA ARG A 7 -0.23 -3.51 -10.26
C ARG A 7 1.28 -3.48 -10.49
N GLU A 8 1.66 -2.98 -11.64
CA GLU A 8 3.06 -2.78 -12.01
C GLU A 8 3.22 -1.44 -12.71
N GLN A 9 4.29 -0.71 -12.40
CA GLN A 9 4.68 0.49 -13.14
C GLN A 9 6.20 0.62 -13.15
N VAL A 10 6.74 1.26 -14.20
CA VAL A 10 8.14 1.66 -14.28
C VAL A 10 8.25 3.09 -13.79
N VAL A 11 9.14 3.33 -12.83
CA VAL A 11 9.39 4.63 -12.20
C VAL A 11 10.78 5.09 -12.60
N ALA A 12 10.88 6.31 -13.12
CA ALA A 12 12.16 6.89 -13.58
C ALA A 12 13.03 7.39 -12.41
N ALA A 13 13.34 6.50 -11.49
CA ALA A 13 14.20 6.73 -10.33
C ALA A 13 14.96 5.44 -10.00
N ALA A 14 16.12 5.54 -9.36
CA ALA A 14 16.93 4.38 -8.99
C ALA A 14 16.22 3.50 -7.94
N PRO A 15 16.44 2.17 -7.93
CA PRO A 15 15.79 1.26 -6.98
C PRO A 15 15.96 1.66 -5.51
N ASP A 16 17.12 2.12 -5.11
CA ASP A 16 17.39 2.53 -3.73
C ASP A 16 16.59 3.77 -3.34
N GLU A 17 16.46 4.74 -4.23
CA GLU A 17 15.66 5.96 -4.02
C GLU A 17 14.17 5.62 -3.89
N VAL A 18 13.68 4.75 -4.77
CA VAL A 18 12.28 4.28 -4.74
C VAL A 18 12.01 3.50 -3.46
N PHE A 19 12.90 2.58 -3.10
CA PHE A 19 12.78 1.82 -1.86
C PHE A 19 12.78 2.72 -0.62
N GLU A 20 13.69 3.70 -0.57
CA GLU A 20 13.73 4.66 0.55
C GLU A 20 12.42 5.44 0.68
N PHE A 21 11.86 5.89 -0.44
CA PHE A 21 10.58 6.59 -0.43
C PHE A 21 9.45 5.71 0.13
N PHE A 22 9.32 4.46 -0.34
CA PHE A 22 8.29 3.53 0.14
C PHE A 22 8.55 3.02 1.56
N SER A 23 9.79 3.09 2.05
CA SER A 23 10.15 2.73 3.42
C SER A 23 9.68 3.71 4.47
N ARG A 24 9.30 4.91 4.08
CA ARG A 24 8.78 5.94 4.98
C ARG A 24 7.27 5.79 5.09
N ALA A 25 6.79 5.30 6.23
CA ALA A 25 5.37 5.02 6.43
C ALA A 25 4.48 6.25 6.18
N ARG A 26 4.94 7.46 6.52
CA ARG A 26 4.19 8.70 6.27
C ARG A 26 3.99 9.02 4.81
N ASN A 27 4.82 8.52 3.90
CA ASN A 27 4.61 8.69 2.47
C ASN A 27 3.35 7.97 1.97
N LEU A 28 2.83 7.01 2.73
CA LEU A 28 1.54 6.39 2.45
C LEU A 28 0.38 7.40 2.46
N GLU A 29 0.47 8.43 3.27
CA GLU A 29 -0.55 9.50 3.29
C GLU A 29 -0.64 10.21 1.93
N THR A 30 0.50 10.46 1.29
CA THR A 30 0.57 11.06 -0.05
C THR A 30 0.07 10.12 -1.15
N LEU A 31 0.30 8.82 -1.01
CA LEU A 31 -0.08 7.80 -1.98
C LEU A 31 -1.51 7.29 -1.81
N THR A 32 -2.19 7.70 -0.75
CA THR A 32 -3.56 7.26 -0.44
C THR A 32 -4.56 8.34 -0.83
N PRO A 33 -5.67 7.97 -1.48
CA PRO A 33 -6.66 8.93 -1.92
C PRO A 33 -7.22 9.80 -0.79
N PRO A 34 -7.48 11.10 -1.03
CA PRO A 34 -7.94 12.02 0.01
C PRO A 34 -9.32 11.66 0.56
N TRP A 35 -10.17 10.96 -0.20
CA TRP A 35 -11.49 10.52 0.30
C TRP A 35 -11.41 9.46 1.39
N LEU A 36 -10.27 8.74 1.54
CA LEU A 36 -10.05 7.80 2.64
C LEU A 36 -9.61 8.50 3.93
N ARG A 37 -9.22 9.77 3.88
CA ARG A 37 -8.70 10.52 5.04
C ARG A 37 -7.69 9.72 5.84
N PHE A 38 -6.73 9.15 5.13
CA PHE A 38 -5.71 8.26 5.69
C PHE A 38 -4.70 9.04 6.52
N GLU A 39 -4.41 8.53 7.71
CA GLU A 39 -3.47 9.13 8.65
C GLU A 39 -2.67 8.05 9.38
N VAL A 40 -1.36 8.21 9.43
CA VAL A 40 -0.46 7.37 10.23
C VAL A 40 -0.53 7.84 11.69
N LEU A 41 -0.95 6.95 12.59
CA LEU A 41 -1.08 7.25 14.03
C LEU A 41 0.17 6.88 14.83
N THR A 42 1.00 5.96 14.33
CA THR A 42 2.25 5.58 14.98
C THR A 42 3.19 6.77 15.03
N ALA A 43 3.75 7.04 16.20
CA ALA A 43 4.67 8.17 16.42
C ALA A 43 5.98 7.97 15.65
N GLU A 44 6.52 9.06 15.13
CA GLU A 44 7.87 9.11 14.54
C GLU A 44 8.96 9.15 15.64
N PRO A 45 10.15 8.64 15.38
CA PRO A 45 10.57 7.94 14.15
C PRO A 45 10.06 6.51 14.09
N ILE A 46 9.62 6.06 12.90
CA ILE A 46 9.19 4.68 12.67
C ILE A 46 10.37 3.92 12.07
N GLU A 47 10.96 3.03 12.85
CA GLU A 47 12.02 2.15 12.38
C GLU A 47 11.42 0.98 11.60
N MET A 48 11.60 1.00 10.27
CA MET A 48 11.07 -0.01 9.36
C MET A 48 11.97 -1.24 9.33
N ARG A 49 11.44 -2.36 9.82
CA ARG A 49 12.08 -3.67 9.84
C ARG A 49 11.04 -4.77 9.96
N GLN A 50 11.48 -6.02 9.85
CA GLN A 50 10.59 -7.14 10.13
C GLN A 50 10.04 -7.05 11.57
N GLY A 51 8.73 -7.21 11.71
CA GLY A 51 8.01 -7.13 12.97
C GLY A 51 7.47 -5.75 13.33
N THR A 52 7.89 -4.68 12.65
CA THR A 52 7.37 -3.32 12.89
C THR A 52 5.86 -3.30 12.68
N ARG A 53 5.16 -2.68 13.64
CA ARG A 53 3.71 -2.44 13.56
C ARG A 53 3.46 -0.97 13.31
N ILE A 54 2.53 -0.70 12.40
CA ILE A 54 2.13 0.66 12.03
C ILE A 54 0.62 0.74 12.14
N GLU A 55 0.13 1.73 12.87
CA GLU A 55 -1.29 1.98 13.04
C GLU A 55 -1.73 3.15 12.19
N TYR A 56 -2.87 2.97 11.52
CA TYR A 56 -3.51 3.97 10.66
C TYR A 56 -4.95 4.23 11.09
N ARG A 57 -5.42 5.43 10.78
CA ARG A 57 -6.82 5.78 10.78
C ARG A 57 -7.23 6.13 9.35
N LEU A 58 -8.38 5.63 8.93
CA LEU A 58 -8.95 5.96 7.62
C LEU A 58 -10.47 5.90 7.65
N ARG A 59 -11.11 6.34 6.57
CA ARG A 59 -12.55 6.25 6.39
C ARG A 59 -12.89 5.44 5.14
N LEU A 60 -13.73 4.43 5.30
CA LEU A 60 -14.33 3.70 4.18
C LEU A 60 -15.80 4.11 4.06
N HIS A 61 -16.17 4.71 2.92
CA HIS A 61 -17.51 5.25 2.70
C HIS A 61 -18.00 6.14 3.86
N GLY A 62 -17.10 6.98 4.40
CA GLY A 62 -17.36 7.86 5.53
C GLY A 62 -17.30 7.21 6.92
N VAL A 63 -17.24 5.88 7.01
CA VAL A 63 -17.13 5.16 8.28
C VAL A 63 -15.69 5.15 8.75
N PRO A 64 -15.37 5.72 9.93
CA PRO A 64 -14.02 5.70 10.46
C PRO A 64 -13.64 4.30 10.92
N LEU A 65 -12.40 3.91 10.65
CA LEU A 65 -11.85 2.65 11.14
C LEU A 65 -10.35 2.78 11.44
N ARG A 66 -9.87 1.89 12.27
CA ARG A 66 -8.44 1.72 12.56
C ARG A 66 -7.92 0.49 11.83
N TRP A 67 -6.69 0.62 11.37
CA TRP A 67 -5.96 -0.43 10.68
C TRP A 67 -4.59 -0.58 11.32
N VAL A 68 -4.18 -1.79 11.60
CA VAL A 68 -2.83 -2.09 12.08
C VAL A 68 -2.19 -3.06 11.12
N SER A 69 -1.08 -2.65 10.53
CA SER A 69 -0.20 -3.50 9.72
C SER A 69 1.02 -3.94 10.50
N ARG A 70 1.52 -5.11 10.17
CA ARG A 70 2.82 -5.62 10.61
C ARG A 70 3.68 -5.91 9.39
N ILE A 71 4.94 -5.50 9.41
CA ILE A 71 5.92 -5.86 8.40
C ILE A 71 6.32 -7.32 8.62
N GLU A 72 5.96 -8.21 7.70
CA GLU A 72 6.28 -9.63 7.78
C GLU A 72 7.64 -9.96 7.17
N GLU A 73 7.98 -9.32 6.07
CA GLU A 73 9.27 -9.45 5.39
C GLU A 73 9.86 -8.05 5.16
N TRP A 74 11.16 -7.95 5.34
CA TRP A 74 11.89 -6.72 5.06
C TRP A 74 13.18 -7.06 4.31
N ARG A 75 13.26 -6.65 3.05
CA ARG A 75 14.40 -6.89 2.15
C ARG A 75 14.90 -5.55 1.61
N PRO A 76 15.90 -4.93 2.27
CA PRO A 76 16.41 -3.62 1.89
C PRO A 76 16.77 -3.53 0.42
N GLY A 77 16.30 -2.47 -0.24
CA GLY A 77 16.52 -2.22 -1.67
C GLY A 77 15.72 -3.11 -2.63
N ARG A 78 14.99 -4.12 -2.14
CA ARG A 78 14.27 -5.08 -2.98
C ARG A 78 12.77 -5.14 -2.75
N GLY A 79 12.34 -4.95 -1.52
CA GLY A 79 10.91 -5.00 -1.22
C GLY A 79 10.60 -5.34 0.23
N PHE A 80 9.32 -5.39 0.51
CA PHE A 80 8.79 -5.77 1.82
C PHE A 80 7.37 -6.30 1.70
N VAL A 81 6.92 -6.94 2.76
CA VAL A 81 5.54 -7.43 2.88
C VAL A 81 4.92 -6.83 4.13
N ASP A 82 3.77 -6.22 3.96
CA ASP A 82 2.91 -5.82 5.07
C ASP A 82 1.65 -6.69 5.13
N ARG A 83 1.24 -7.00 6.34
CA ARG A 83 0.04 -7.76 6.61
C ARG A 83 -0.84 -7.05 7.62
N GLN A 84 -2.12 -6.99 7.35
CA GLN A 84 -3.10 -6.52 8.32
C GLN A 84 -3.18 -7.48 9.51
N VAL A 85 -2.96 -6.96 10.71
CA VAL A 85 -3.20 -7.69 11.97
C VAL A 85 -4.49 -7.24 12.65
N ARG A 86 -4.97 -6.03 12.32
CA ARG A 86 -6.29 -5.50 12.71
C ARG A 86 -6.83 -4.61 11.61
N GLY A 87 -8.09 -4.80 11.21
CA GLY A 87 -8.72 -3.99 10.16
C GLY A 87 -9.93 -4.69 9.57
N PRO A 88 -10.49 -4.17 8.46
CA PRO A 88 -11.74 -4.61 7.89
C PRO A 88 -11.67 -5.93 7.13
N TYR A 89 -10.50 -6.36 6.71
CA TYR A 89 -10.32 -7.59 5.94
C TYR A 89 -10.12 -8.79 6.85
N ARG A 90 -10.55 -9.97 6.41
CA ARG A 90 -10.20 -11.24 7.04
C ARG A 90 -8.73 -11.61 6.76
N LEU A 91 -8.28 -11.30 5.54
CA LEU A 91 -6.90 -11.41 5.09
C LEU A 91 -6.54 -10.17 4.30
N TRP A 92 -5.39 -9.62 4.59
CA TRP A 92 -4.71 -8.63 3.76
C TRP A 92 -3.21 -8.88 3.84
N HIS A 93 -2.63 -9.22 2.72
CA HIS A 93 -1.21 -9.48 2.56
C HIS A 93 -0.74 -8.72 1.33
N HIS A 94 0.10 -7.72 1.53
CA HIS A 94 0.55 -6.82 0.50
C HIS A 94 2.06 -6.93 0.32
N ARG A 95 2.49 -7.42 -0.83
CA ARG A 95 3.88 -7.50 -1.23
C ARG A 95 4.23 -6.33 -2.12
N HIS A 96 5.30 -5.63 -1.74
CA HIS A 96 5.92 -4.57 -2.51
C HIS A 96 7.26 -5.07 -3.05
N GLU A 97 7.48 -4.96 -4.35
CA GLU A 97 8.72 -5.38 -5.00
C GLU A 97 9.28 -4.23 -5.84
N PHE A 98 10.59 -4.07 -5.79
CA PHE A 98 11.34 -3.03 -6.49
C PHE A 98 12.51 -3.67 -7.22
N ASP A 99 12.42 -3.75 -8.55
CA ASP A 99 13.43 -4.36 -9.38
C ASP A 99 14.05 -3.32 -10.33
N ALA A 100 15.36 -3.40 -10.54
CA ALA A 100 16.04 -2.54 -11.52
C ALA A 100 15.46 -2.75 -12.92
N HIS A 101 15.27 -1.65 -13.62
CA HIS A 101 14.80 -1.59 -15.01
C HIS A 101 15.71 -0.63 -15.79
N ASP A 102 15.80 -0.80 -17.11
CA ASP A 102 16.66 0.06 -17.96
C ASP A 102 16.28 1.56 -17.83
N ASP A 103 14.98 1.84 -17.65
CA ASP A 103 14.45 3.19 -17.47
C ASP A 103 14.25 3.60 -15.99
N GLY A 104 14.79 2.86 -15.03
CA GLY A 104 14.69 3.16 -13.61
C GLY A 104 14.36 1.95 -12.74
N THR A 105 13.16 1.88 -12.20
CA THR A 105 12.71 0.82 -11.30
C THR A 105 11.33 0.32 -11.67
N THR A 106 11.18 -0.99 -11.77
CA THR A 106 9.86 -1.64 -11.82
C THR A 106 9.33 -1.78 -10.40
N VAL A 107 8.23 -1.12 -10.13
CA VAL A 107 7.48 -1.21 -8.86
C VAL A 107 6.29 -2.14 -9.05
N ARG A 108 6.20 -3.19 -8.22
CA ARG A 108 5.07 -4.11 -8.20
C ARG A 108 4.37 -4.10 -6.86
N ASP A 109 3.06 -4.00 -6.92
CA ASP A 109 2.17 -4.21 -5.78
C ASP A 109 1.36 -5.50 -6.03
N ILE A 110 1.45 -6.44 -5.10
CA ILE A 110 0.69 -7.69 -5.16
C ILE A 110 -0.06 -7.85 -3.84
N VAL A 111 -1.39 -7.75 -3.91
CA VAL A 111 -2.25 -7.85 -2.75
C VAL A 111 -3.08 -9.12 -2.83
N HIS A 112 -2.98 -9.96 -1.80
CA HIS A 112 -3.91 -11.05 -1.56
C HIS A 112 -4.83 -10.67 -0.40
N TYR A 113 -6.14 -10.72 -0.63
CA TYR A 113 -7.11 -10.29 0.37
C TYR A 113 -8.36 -11.14 0.36
N SER A 114 -9.05 -11.18 1.50
CA SER A 114 -10.37 -11.78 1.63
C SER A 114 -11.22 -10.97 2.59
N LEU A 115 -12.54 -11.03 2.37
CA LEU A 115 -13.50 -10.33 3.19
C LEU A 115 -14.06 -11.23 4.28
N PRO A 116 -14.49 -10.67 5.42
CA PRO A 116 -15.25 -11.41 6.41
C PRO A 116 -16.66 -11.72 5.91
N LEU A 117 -17.44 -12.48 6.70
CA LEU A 117 -18.86 -12.77 6.47
C LEU A 117 -19.18 -13.69 5.27
N GLY A 118 -18.21 -14.48 4.78
CA GLY A 118 -18.44 -15.51 3.77
C GLY A 118 -19.18 -15.00 2.53
N PRO A 119 -20.37 -15.57 2.18
CA PRO A 119 -21.10 -15.17 0.97
C PRO A 119 -21.50 -13.69 0.93
N LEU A 120 -21.82 -13.08 2.07
CA LEU A 120 -22.14 -11.65 2.16
C LEU A 120 -20.90 -10.79 1.85
N GLY A 121 -19.73 -11.22 2.31
CA GLY A 121 -18.46 -10.58 1.94
C GLY A 121 -18.18 -10.68 0.45
N GLU A 122 -18.44 -11.83 -0.17
CA GLU A 122 -18.27 -11.99 -1.63
C GLU A 122 -19.25 -11.11 -2.43
N LEU A 123 -20.47 -10.94 -1.96
CA LEU A 123 -21.43 -10.02 -2.57
C LEU A 123 -20.94 -8.58 -2.48
N ALA A 124 -20.44 -8.15 -1.31
CA ALA A 124 -19.85 -6.83 -1.12
C ALA A 124 -18.62 -6.62 -2.01
N HIS A 125 -17.76 -7.65 -2.14
CA HIS A 125 -16.61 -7.62 -3.05
C HIS A 125 -17.04 -7.35 -4.50
N ALA A 126 -18.01 -8.10 -5.00
CA ALA A 126 -18.51 -7.93 -6.36
C ALA A 126 -19.20 -6.58 -6.58
N ALA A 127 -19.91 -6.07 -5.57
CA ALA A 127 -20.68 -4.84 -5.66
C ALA A 127 -19.80 -3.58 -5.64
N PHE A 128 -18.80 -3.50 -4.74
CA PHE A 128 -18.03 -2.27 -4.56
C PHE A 128 -16.55 -2.44 -4.17
N VAL A 129 -16.15 -3.42 -3.35
CA VAL A 129 -14.78 -3.51 -2.82
C VAL A 129 -13.73 -3.61 -3.92
N ARG A 130 -13.99 -4.41 -4.95
CA ARG A 130 -13.08 -4.55 -6.09
C ARG A 130 -12.83 -3.23 -6.81
N ARG A 131 -13.88 -2.42 -7.01
CA ARG A 131 -13.78 -1.10 -7.64
C ARG A 131 -13.03 -0.11 -6.75
N ASP A 132 -13.35 -0.12 -5.47
CA ASP A 132 -12.70 0.76 -4.50
C ASP A 132 -11.21 0.50 -4.42
N LEU A 133 -10.80 -0.75 -4.33
CA LEU A 133 -9.38 -1.12 -4.34
C LEU A 133 -8.70 -0.73 -5.66
N ALA A 134 -9.33 -0.98 -6.80
CA ALA A 134 -8.79 -0.54 -8.08
C ALA A 134 -8.58 0.98 -8.11
N ALA A 135 -9.56 1.76 -7.65
CA ALA A 135 -9.46 3.22 -7.59
C ALA A 135 -8.33 3.70 -6.67
N VAL A 136 -8.13 3.04 -5.52
CA VAL A 136 -7.02 3.36 -4.60
C VAL A 136 -5.66 3.14 -5.27
N PHE A 137 -5.47 2.00 -5.91
CA PHE A 137 -4.19 1.68 -6.56
C PHE A 137 -3.97 2.47 -7.86
N ASP A 138 -5.01 2.84 -8.58
CA ASP A 138 -4.91 3.73 -9.74
C ASP A 138 -4.53 5.16 -9.31
N TYR A 139 -5.08 5.65 -8.19
CA TYR A 139 -4.67 6.92 -7.59
C TYR A 139 -3.18 6.87 -7.17
N ARG A 140 -2.76 5.82 -6.48
CA ARG A 140 -1.37 5.60 -6.08
C ARG A 140 -0.42 5.68 -7.27
N ARG A 141 -0.75 5.01 -8.36
CA ARG A 141 0.03 5.04 -9.60
C ARG A 141 0.21 6.47 -10.13
N ARG A 142 -0.89 7.22 -10.25
CA ARG A 142 -0.85 8.61 -10.71
C ARG A 142 -0.01 9.50 -9.79
N GLN A 143 -0.10 9.30 -8.47
CA GLN A 143 0.70 10.06 -7.51
C GLN A 143 2.19 9.77 -7.65
N ILE A 144 2.57 8.53 -7.84
CA ILE A 144 3.97 8.14 -8.07
C ILE A 144 4.48 8.80 -9.36
N ASP A 145 3.74 8.73 -10.46
CA ASP A 145 4.11 9.38 -11.72
C ASP A 145 4.27 10.91 -11.54
N HIS A 146 3.36 11.53 -10.79
CA HIS A 146 3.41 12.97 -10.49
C HIS A 146 4.64 13.35 -9.63
N LEU A 147 4.93 12.57 -8.61
CA LEU A 147 6.09 12.81 -7.72
C LEU A 147 7.40 12.67 -8.48
N VAL A 148 7.52 11.69 -9.37
CA VAL A 148 8.71 11.51 -10.22
C VAL A 148 8.87 12.67 -11.19
N ALA A 149 7.78 13.07 -11.87
CA ALA A 149 7.81 14.21 -12.79
C ALA A 149 8.20 15.53 -12.09
N ALA A 150 7.87 15.68 -10.80
CA ALA A 150 8.25 16.83 -9.98
C ALA A 150 9.61 16.67 -9.29
N GLU A 151 10.36 15.58 -9.55
CA GLU A 151 11.64 15.23 -8.90
C GLU A 151 11.55 15.11 -7.37
N LEU A 152 10.35 14.93 -6.84
CA LEU A 152 10.11 14.84 -5.39
C LEU A 152 10.49 13.48 -4.80
N LEU A 153 10.62 12.46 -5.62
CA LEU A 153 11.06 11.13 -5.21
C LEU A 153 12.59 11.09 -5.00
N ALA A 154 13.33 11.87 -5.78
CA ALA A 154 14.78 11.98 -5.71
C ALA A 154 15.26 12.97 -4.63
N ALA A 155 14.37 13.69 -4.01
CA ALA A 155 14.64 14.61 -2.91
C ALA A 155 14.38 13.95 -1.55
#